data_984d3fb1d5014980c4d3ed40d6968937
#
_entry.id   984d3fb1d5014980c4d3ed40d6968937
#
_cell.length_a   1.000
_cell.length_b   1.000
_cell.length_c   1.000
_cell.angle_alpha   90.00
_cell.angle_beta   90.00
_cell.angle_gamma   90.00
#
_symmetry.space_group_name_H-M   'P 1'
#
loop_
_entity.id
_entity.type
_entity.pdbx_description
1 polymer ?
#
loop_
_entity_poly.entity_id
_entity_poly.type
_entity_poly.pdbx_seq_one_letter_code
_entity_poly.pdbx_strand_id
1 'polypeptide(L)'
;MYGVTIQELIDKMKMKNVTPEIDVEKIVLTHPDVNRPALQLAGFFDHFDKDRVQIIGYVEQEYIRQMAPERRREMYDKLLAEKIPCLVYSRGQMPDEDMLELCNHYDVPCMVSDMSTSDLMAEVIRWLKVKLAPCITIHGVLVDVFGEGVLIMGESGIGKSEAALELIKRGHRLVTDDVVEIRKVSDETLVGTAPDITKHFIELRGIGIIDVKTLFGVESVKDTQNINLVIKLEEWDKDKEYDRLGLEDQYTELLGNQVVCHCIPVRPGRNLAVIVETASINHRQKMMGYNAAKELYRRVQAVSYTHLTLPTKLE
;
A
#
# COMPACT_ATOMS: atom_id res chain seq x y z
N MET A 1 0.34 17.71 3.51
CA MET A 1 -0.27 16.65 4.34
C MET A 1 -1.16 15.86 3.40
N TYR A 2 -0.90 14.58 3.23
CA TYR A 2 -1.75 13.75 2.36
C TYR A 2 -3.10 13.58 3.06
N GLY A 3 -4.17 13.89 2.37
CA GLY A 3 -5.54 13.79 2.88
C GLY A 3 -6.47 13.34 1.76
N VAL A 4 -7.66 12.89 2.13
CA VAL A 4 -8.70 12.42 1.23
C VAL A 4 -9.89 13.36 1.35
N THR A 5 -10.43 13.85 0.24
CA THR A 5 -11.61 14.72 0.27
C THR A 5 -12.87 13.94 0.63
N ILE A 6 -13.86 14.63 1.19
CA ILE A 6 -15.17 14.00 1.45
C ILE A 6 -15.82 13.58 0.12
N GLN A 7 -15.59 14.29 -0.99
CA GLN A 7 -16.08 13.88 -2.31
C GLN A 7 -15.54 12.51 -2.74
N GLU A 8 -14.22 12.26 -2.56
CA GLU A 8 -13.64 10.93 -2.85
C GLU A 8 -14.26 9.83 -1.99
N LEU A 9 -14.58 10.12 -0.72
CA LEU A 9 -15.28 9.19 0.17
C LEU A 9 -16.69 8.88 -0.31
N ILE A 10 -17.47 9.92 -0.70
CA ILE A 10 -18.82 9.79 -1.25
C ILE A 10 -18.81 8.90 -2.48
N ASP A 11 -17.94 9.19 -3.45
CA ASP A 11 -17.83 8.46 -4.71
C ASP A 11 -17.45 6.98 -4.48
N LYS A 12 -16.46 6.76 -3.61
CA LYS A 12 -15.97 5.41 -3.31
C LYS A 12 -17.01 4.54 -2.63
N MET A 13 -17.71 5.10 -1.65
CA MET A 13 -18.72 4.38 -0.86
C MET A 13 -20.13 4.49 -1.48
N LYS A 14 -20.29 5.21 -2.60
CA LYS A 14 -21.56 5.45 -3.29
C LYS A 14 -22.63 5.99 -2.33
N MET A 15 -22.26 6.96 -1.51
CA MET A 15 -23.15 7.57 -0.53
C MET A 15 -23.98 8.70 -1.17
N LYS A 16 -25.15 8.95 -0.59
CA LYS A 16 -25.99 10.10 -0.96
C LYS A 16 -25.62 11.28 -0.07
N ASN A 17 -25.15 12.38 -0.67
CA ASN A 17 -24.99 13.64 0.05
C ASN A 17 -26.38 14.28 0.29
N VAL A 18 -26.70 14.57 1.56
CA VAL A 18 -27.99 15.19 1.96
C VAL A 18 -27.83 16.65 2.40
N THR A 19 -26.63 17.19 2.34
CA THR A 19 -26.28 18.61 2.54
C THR A 19 -25.53 19.16 1.31
N PRO A 20 -26.19 19.25 0.14
CA PRO A 20 -25.53 19.55 -1.13
C PRO A 20 -24.96 20.98 -1.22
N GLU A 21 -25.31 21.86 -0.30
CA GLU A 21 -24.83 23.25 -0.26
C GLU A 21 -23.42 23.35 0.34
N ILE A 22 -22.94 22.30 1.03
CA ILE A 22 -21.62 22.27 1.64
C ILE A 22 -20.59 21.77 0.62
N ASP A 23 -19.48 22.50 0.48
CA ASP A 23 -18.39 22.17 -0.44
C ASP A 23 -17.54 21.03 0.11
N VAL A 24 -17.90 19.80 -0.27
CA VAL A 24 -17.26 18.56 0.17
C VAL A 24 -15.85 18.33 -0.44
N GLU A 25 -15.48 19.08 -1.49
CA GLU A 25 -14.15 19.00 -2.09
C GLU A 25 -13.07 19.70 -1.23
N LYS A 26 -13.47 20.67 -0.41
CA LYS A 26 -12.56 21.40 0.47
C LYS A 26 -12.30 20.73 1.82
N ILE A 27 -13.14 19.80 2.22
CA ILE A 27 -13.02 19.13 3.51
C ILE A 27 -12.18 17.87 3.34
N VAL A 28 -11.09 17.78 4.11
CA VAL A 28 -10.07 16.75 3.98
C VAL A 28 -10.01 15.88 5.22
N LEU A 29 -10.13 14.57 5.03
CA LEU A 29 -9.92 13.55 6.06
C LEU A 29 -8.42 13.26 6.20
N THR A 30 -7.94 13.21 7.44
CA THR A 30 -6.55 12.92 7.78
C THR A 30 -6.38 11.70 8.68
N HIS A 31 -7.48 11.18 9.24
CA HIS A 31 -7.49 10.02 10.11
C HIS A 31 -8.13 8.80 9.43
N PRO A 32 -7.49 7.63 9.49
CA PRO A 32 -8.01 6.43 8.84
C PRO A 32 -9.13 5.73 9.62
N ASP A 33 -9.28 6.05 10.89
CA ASP A 33 -10.28 5.43 11.74
C ASP A 33 -11.62 6.18 11.69
N VAL A 34 -12.69 5.49 12.09
CA VAL A 34 -14.03 6.04 12.21
C VAL A 34 -14.45 6.08 13.68
N ASN A 35 -15.47 6.86 14.00
CA ASN A 35 -16.06 6.90 15.33
C ASN A 35 -17.59 6.73 15.25
N ARG A 36 -18.18 6.18 16.30
CA ARG A 36 -19.63 6.16 16.55
C ARG A 36 -19.92 7.09 17.72
N PRO A 37 -20.60 8.22 17.53
CA PRO A 37 -20.74 9.25 18.56
C PRO A 37 -21.82 8.92 19.61
N ALA A 38 -21.93 7.65 20.04
CA ALA A 38 -22.96 7.21 20.98
C ALA A 38 -22.83 7.90 22.35
N LEU A 39 -21.62 8.04 22.89
CA LEU A 39 -21.38 8.72 24.16
C LEU A 39 -21.58 10.24 24.05
N GLN A 40 -21.22 10.83 22.90
CA GLN A 40 -21.44 12.25 22.64
C GLN A 40 -22.92 12.59 22.60
N LEU A 41 -23.72 11.72 21.98
CA LEU A 41 -25.19 11.84 22.00
C LEU A 41 -25.79 11.69 23.41
N ALA A 42 -25.10 10.99 24.31
CA ALA A 42 -25.47 10.93 25.73
C ALA A 42 -24.97 12.14 26.56
N GLY A 43 -24.13 13.00 25.97
CA GLY A 43 -23.59 14.22 26.59
C GLY A 43 -22.19 14.09 27.16
N PHE A 44 -21.45 13.02 26.83
CA PHE A 44 -20.08 12.80 27.27
C PHE A 44 -19.09 13.05 26.11
N PHE A 45 -18.27 14.10 26.23
CA PHE A 45 -17.33 14.56 25.20
C PHE A 45 -15.85 14.40 25.58
N ASP A 46 -15.55 13.95 26.80
CA ASP A 46 -14.16 13.73 27.18
C ASP A 46 -13.51 12.68 26.26
N HIS A 47 -12.34 13.02 25.75
CA HIS A 47 -11.59 12.16 24.78
C HIS A 47 -12.36 11.85 23.48
N PHE A 48 -13.18 12.81 23.02
CA PHE A 48 -13.89 12.64 21.75
C PHE A 48 -12.95 12.71 20.54
N ASP A 49 -12.93 11.66 19.73
CA ASP A 49 -12.17 11.56 18.48
C ASP A 49 -12.87 12.34 17.35
N LYS A 50 -12.89 13.64 17.44
CA LYS A 50 -13.64 14.53 16.56
C LYS A 50 -13.14 14.56 15.12
N ASP A 51 -11.85 14.32 14.88
CA ASP A 51 -11.23 14.38 13.56
C ASP A 51 -11.52 13.14 12.69
N ARG A 52 -12.27 12.17 13.21
CA ARG A 52 -12.67 10.95 12.51
C ARG A 52 -14.01 11.11 11.80
N VAL A 53 -14.24 10.29 10.78
CA VAL A 53 -15.58 10.12 10.18
C VAL A 53 -16.55 9.63 11.26
N GLN A 54 -17.63 10.37 11.49
CA GLN A 54 -18.65 10.02 12.49
C GLN A 54 -19.77 9.21 11.83
N ILE A 55 -20.06 8.02 12.35
CA ILE A 55 -21.06 7.11 11.77
C ILE A 55 -22.20 6.89 12.78
N ILE A 56 -23.42 7.25 12.37
CA ILE A 56 -24.66 6.98 13.11
C ILE A 56 -25.26 5.68 12.57
N GLY A 57 -25.37 4.71 13.46
CA GLY A 57 -26.02 3.44 13.17
C GLY A 57 -27.45 3.38 13.71
N TYR A 58 -28.05 2.19 13.59
CA TYR A 58 -29.42 1.98 14.02
C TYR A 58 -29.64 2.25 15.52
N VAL A 59 -28.70 1.85 16.37
CA VAL A 59 -28.81 2.02 17.82
C VAL A 59 -28.76 3.50 18.21
N GLU A 60 -27.84 4.27 17.64
CA GLU A 60 -27.74 5.71 17.87
C GLU A 60 -29.01 6.43 17.40
N GLN A 61 -29.53 6.04 16.23
CA GLN A 61 -30.76 6.63 15.70
C GLN A 61 -31.97 6.37 16.57
N GLU A 62 -32.13 5.15 17.09
CA GLU A 62 -33.23 4.81 18.01
C GLU A 62 -33.08 5.56 19.36
N TYR A 63 -31.85 5.72 19.86
CA TYR A 63 -31.59 6.52 21.05
C TYR A 63 -31.95 8.00 20.83
N ILE A 64 -31.57 8.58 19.70
CA ILE A 64 -31.92 9.95 19.30
C ILE A 64 -33.46 10.13 19.25
N ARG A 65 -34.20 9.18 18.68
CA ARG A 65 -35.67 9.25 18.57
C ARG A 65 -36.39 9.25 19.92
N GLN A 66 -35.76 8.70 20.95
CA GLN A 66 -36.32 8.65 22.31
C GLN A 66 -36.04 9.93 23.11
N MET A 67 -35.19 10.82 22.63
CA MET A 67 -34.89 12.08 23.31
C MET A 67 -36.04 13.08 23.15
N ALA A 68 -36.25 13.91 24.17
CA ALA A 68 -37.07 15.11 24.06
C ALA A 68 -36.48 16.05 22.98
N PRO A 69 -37.30 16.72 22.16
CA PRO A 69 -36.81 17.54 21.05
C PRO A 69 -35.75 18.58 21.46
N GLU A 70 -35.96 19.27 22.58
CA GLU A 70 -35.04 20.31 23.07
C GLU A 70 -33.66 19.72 23.41
N ARG A 71 -33.66 18.56 24.09
CA ARG A 71 -32.41 17.88 24.46
C ARG A 71 -31.71 17.28 23.24
N ARG A 72 -32.47 16.76 22.30
CA ARG A 72 -31.93 16.25 21.03
C ARG A 72 -31.20 17.34 20.27
N ARG A 73 -31.82 18.52 20.08
CA ARG A 73 -31.24 19.68 19.41
C ARG A 73 -29.99 20.18 20.16
N GLU A 74 -30.00 20.23 21.49
CA GLU A 74 -28.84 20.59 22.31
C GLU A 74 -27.64 19.62 22.06
N MET A 75 -27.92 18.31 21.98
CA MET A 75 -26.85 17.32 21.75
C MET A 75 -26.28 17.39 20.31
N TYR A 76 -27.13 17.66 19.33
CA TYR A 76 -26.69 17.89 17.95
C TYR A 76 -25.82 19.14 17.85
N ASP A 77 -26.23 20.23 18.47
CA ASP A 77 -25.49 21.48 18.52
C ASP A 77 -24.09 21.26 19.11
N LYS A 78 -24.02 20.61 20.26
CA LYS A 78 -22.73 20.27 20.90
C LYS A 78 -21.83 19.38 20.04
N LEU A 79 -22.41 18.36 19.38
CA LEU A 79 -21.68 17.46 18.53
C LEU A 79 -21.08 18.17 17.31
N LEU A 80 -21.89 19.00 16.64
CA LEU A 80 -21.48 19.69 15.41
C LEU A 80 -20.56 20.87 15.70
N ALA A 81 -20.71 21.54 16.87
CA ALA A 81 -19.80 22.59 17.34
C ALA A 81 -18.35 22.10 17.49
N GLU A 82 -18.10 20.80 17.67
CA GLU A 82 -16.76 20.22 17.70
C GLU A 82 -16.07 20.22 16.32
N LYS A 83 -16.78 20.65 15.26
CA LYS A 83 -16.27 20.72 13.88
C LYS A 83 -15.78 19.37 13.36
N ILE A 84 -16.60 18.35 13.53
CA ILE A 84 -16.34 17.02 12.95
C ILE A 84 -16.25 17.11 11.42
N PRO A 85 -15.42 16.29 10.75
CA PRO A 85 -15.22 16.38 9.31
C PRO A 85 -16.46 16.01 8.50
N CYS A 86 -17.25 15.07 9.00
CA CYS A 86 -18.51 14.66 8.38
C CYS A 86 -19.33 13.74 9.28
N LEU A 87 -20.61 13.60 8.93
CA LEU A 87 -21.55 12.70 9.56
C LEU A 87 -22.14 11.75 8.52
N VAL A 88 -22.17 10.45 8.83
CA VAL A 88 -22.69 9.42 7.92
C VAL A 88 -23.76 8.58 8.61
N TYR A 89 -24.94 8.56 8.05
CA TYR A 89 -26.02 7.65 8.47
C TYR A 89 -25.97 6.35 7.70
N SER A 90 -25.97 5.20 8.39
CA SER A 90 -25.96 3.89 7.76
C SER A 90 -27.38 3.35 7.55
N ARG A 91 -27.50 2.24 6.77
CA ARG A 91 -28.76 1.51 6.52
C ARG A 91 -29.87 2.36 5.85
N GLY A 92 -29.51 3.34 5.02
CA GLY A 92 -30.48 4.21 4.37
C GLY A 92 -31.27 5.10 5.33
N GLN A 93 -30.87 5.21 6.60
CA GLN A 93 -31.54 6.06 7.57
C GLN A 93 -31.34 7.53 7.24
N MET A 94 -32.40 8.31 7.30
CA MET A 94 -32.33 9.75 7.05
C MET A 94 -32.21 10.50 8.37
N PRO A 95 -31.35 11.57 8.39
CA PRO A 95 -31.35 12.53 9.49
C PRO A 95 -32.69 13.28 9.57
N ASP A 96 -33.02 13.79 10.75
CA ASP A 96 -34.17 14.66 10.93
C ASP A 96 -33.85 16.11 10.49
N GLU A 97 -34.88 16.96 10.45
CA GLU A 97 -34.77 18.34 10.00
C GLU A 97 -33.84 19.17 10.89
N ASP A 98 -33.87 18.96 12.22
CA ASP A 98 -33.00 19.64 13.17
C ASP A 98 -31.53 19.34 12.90
N MET A 99 -31.20 18.07 12.60
CA MET A 99 -29.84 17.65 12.27
C MET A 99 -29.37 18.29 10.96
N LEU A 100 -30.22 18.32 9.92
CA LEU A 100 -29.85 18.90 8.63
C LEU A 100 -29.66 20.42 8.73
N GLU A 101 -30.52 21.11 9.48
CA GLU A 101 -30.38 22.56 9.74
C GLU A 101 -29.03 22.86 10.44
N LEU A 102 -28.71 22.11 11.48
CA LEU A 102 -27.46 22.32 12.24
C LEU A 102 -26.23 21.89 11.43
N CYS A 103 -26.29 20.83 10.63
CA CYS A 103 -25.21 20.45 9.71
C CYS A 103 -24.86 21.60 8.74
N ASN A 104 -25.87 22.24 8.16
CA ASN A 104 -25.67 23.40 7.27
C ASN A 104 -25.14 24.63 8.06
N HIS A 105 -25.59 24.84 9.32
CA HIS A 105 -25.12 25.92 10.17
C HIS A 105 -23.63 25.81 10.52
N TYR A 106 -23.14 24.58 10.77
CA TYR A 106 -21.76 24.31 11.18
C TYR A 106 -20.84 23.91 10.02
N ASP A 107 -21.32 23.91 8.77
CA ASP A 107 -20.60 23.44 7.57
C ASP A 107 -20.09 21.99 7.72
N VAL A 108 -20.88 21.12 8.36
CA VAL A 108 -20.58 19.70 8.53
C VAL A 108 -21.36 18.88 7.52
N PRO A 109 -20.71 18.27 6.50
CA PRO A 109 -21.40 17.47 5.49
C PRO A 109 -22.01 16.22 6.11
N CYS A 110 -23.28 15.96 5.68
CA CYS A 110 -24.03 14.80 6.11
C CYS A 110 -24.33 13.89 4.92
N MET A 111 -24.07 12.61 5.06
CA MET A 111 -24.26 11.60 4.03
C MET A 111 -25.11 10.43 4.54
N VAL A 112 -25.70 9.71 3.59
CA VAL A 112 -26.48 8.49 3.84
C VAL A 112 -25.92 7.34 3.01
N SER A 113 -25.68 6.20 3.65
CA SER A 113 -25.26 4.95 3.03
C SER A 113 -26.27 3.86 3.27
N ASP A 114 -26.55 3.05 2.25
CA ASP A 114 -27.44 1.88 2.35
C ASP A 114 -26.79 0.67 3.06
N MET A 115 -25.47 0.72 3.23
CA MET A 115 -24.69 -0.35 3.86
C MET A 115 -25.07 -0.52 5.34
N SER A 116 -24.90 -1.75 5.86
CA SER A 116 -24.95 -1.98 7.31
C SER A 116 -23.86 -1.17 8.03
N THR A 117 -24.09 -0.81 9.28
CA THR A 117 -23.11 -0.02 10.06
C THR A 117 -21.75 -0.69 10.13
N SER A 118 -21.72 -2.02 10.33
CA SER A 118 -20.47 -2.78 10.44
C SER A 118 -19.72 -2.84 9.11
N ASP A 119 -20.43 -3.09 8.01
CA ASP A 119 -19.82 -3.16 6.69
C ASP A 119 -19.30 -1.77 6.24
N LEU A 120 -20.08 -0.71 6.49
CA LEU A 120 -19.68 0.65 6.21
C LEU A 120 -18.40 1.03 6.97
N MET A 121 -18.35 0.76 8.28
CA MET A 121 -17.17 1.02 9.10
C MET A 121 -15.94 0.28 8.57
N ALA A 122 -16.09 -1.03 8.30
CA ALA A 122 -15.00 -1.86 7.78
C ALA A 122 -14.45 -1.35 6.44
N GLU A 123 -15.35 -1.01 5.50
CA GLU A 123 -14.97 -0.52 4.18
C GLU A 123 -14.33 0.87 4.23
N VAL A 124 -14.88 1.80 5.03
CA VAL A 124 -14.32 3.15 5.21
C VAL A 124 -12.93 3.07 5.83
N ILE A 125 -12.75 2.33 6.93
CA ILE A 125 -11.45 2.14 7.59
C ILE A 125 -10.44 1.53 6.62
N ARG A 126 -10.82 0.44 5.93
CA ARG A 126 -9.93 -0.23 4.97
C ARG A 126 -9.47 0.72 3.87
N TRP A 127 -10.38 1.48 3.31
CA TRP A 127 -10.07 2.41 2.22
C TRP A 127 -9.22 3.60 2.71
N LEU A 128 -9.57 4.22 3.85
CA LEU A 128 -8.80 5.32 4.42
C LEU A 128 -7.38 4.89 4.82
N LYS A 129 -7.20 3.70 5.40
CA LYS A 129 -5.87 3.17 5.72
C LYS A 129 -4.97 3.06 4.49
N VAL A 130 -5.52 2.67 3.35
CA VAL A 130 -4.75 2.59 2.10
C VAL A 130 -4.46 4.00 1.55
N LYS A 131 -5.46 4.88 1.53
CA LYS A 131 -5.34 6.24 0.96
C LYS A 131 -4.44 7.16 1.80
N LEU A 132 -4.54 7.08 3.12
CA LEU A 132 -3.76 7.89 4.07
C LEU A 132 -2.43 7.23 4.49
N ALA A 133 -2.13 6.05 3.95
CA ALA A 133 -0.88 5.36 4.23
C ALA A 133 0.33 6.24 3.84
N PRO A 134 1.39 6.25 4.67
CA PRO A 134 2.65 6.88 4.29
C PRO A 134 3.08 6.45 2.89
N CYS A 135 3.42 7.43 2.06
CA CYS A 135 3.78 7.22 0.66
C CYS A 135 5.11 7.89 0.36
N ILE A 136 5.99 7.19 -0.35
CA ILE A 136 7.20 7.74 -0.95
C ILE A 136 7.21 7.45 -2.44
N THR A 137 7.93 8.29 -3.18
CA THR A 137 8.17 8.09 -4.60
C THR A 137 9.64 7.77 -4.81
N ILE A 138 9.92 6.69 -5.53
CA ILE A 138 11.29 6.23 -5.80
C ILE A 138 11.49 6.08 -7.31
N HIS A 139 12.66 6.48 -7.81
CA HIS A 139 13.10 6.15 -9.16
C HIS A 139 13.49 4.68 -9.25
N GLY A 140 12.79 3.94 -10.10
CA GLY A 140 13.01 2.53 -10.29
C GLY A 140 11.94 1.89 -11.16
N VAL A 141 12.03 0.58 -11.31
CA VAL A 141 11.07 -0.23 -12.05
C VAL A 141 10.48 -1.27 -11.11
N LEU A 142 9.17 -1.40 -11.10
CA LEU A 142 8.49 -2.45 -10.33
C LEU A 142 7.89 -3.48 -11.28
N VAL A 143 8.27 -4.74 -11.10
CA VAL A 143 7.82 -5.89 -11.91
C VAL A 143 7.27 -6.96 -11.00
N ASP A 144 6.19 -7.61 -11.41
CA ASP A 144 5.71 -8.85 -10.79
C ASP A 144 6.40 -10.03 -11.48
N VAL A 145 7.31 -10.69 -10.78
CA VAL A 145 8.09 -11.84 -11.27
C VAL A 145 7.63 -13.10 -10.54
N PHE A 146 6.84 -13.92 -11.19
CA PHE A 146 6.21 -15.12 -10.63
C PHE A 146 5.36 -14.87 -9.36
N GLY A 147 4.76 -13.66 -9.25
CA GLY A 147 3.98 -13.26 -8.08
C GLY A 147 4.78 -12.50 -7.01
N GLU A 148 6.11 -12.48 -7.09
CA GLU A 148 6.97 -11.65 -6.24
C GLU A 148 7.12 -10.25 -6.86
N GLY A 149 6.87 -9.21 -6.06
CA GLY A 149 7.15 -7.84 -6.50
C GLY A 149 8.60 -7.49 -6.33
N VAL A 150 9.26 -7.25 -7.45
CA VAL A 150 10.68 -6.90 -7.51
C VAL A 150 10.82 -5.43 -7.88
N LEU A 151 11.36 -4.65 -6.95
CA LEU A 151 11.74 -3.26 -7.17
C LEU A 151 13.19 -3.20 -7.68
N ILE A 152 13.36 -2.83 -8.93
CA ILE A 152 14.67 -2.68 -9.57
C ILE A 152 15.08 -1.21 -9.48
N MET A 153 16.18 -0.95 -8.77
CA MET A 153 16.76 0.38 -8.56
C MET A 153 18.15 0.46 -9.19
N GLY A 154 18.62 1.66 -9.42
CA GLY A 154 19.97 1.91 -9.95
C GLY A 154 20.02 3.23 -10.73
N GLU A 155 21.21 3.64 -11.14
CA GLU A 155 21.40 4.89 -11.88
C GLU A 155 20.65 4.91 -13.21
N SER A 156 20.41 6.12 -13.72
CA SER A 156 19.77 6.29 -15.03
C SER A 156 20.67 5.72 -16.14
N GLY A 157 20.07 4.88 -17.00
CA GLY A 157 20.81 4.25 -18.11
C GLY A 157 21.52 2.94 -17.79
N ILE A 158 21.39 2.43 -16.57
CA ILE A 158 22.02 1.16 -16.19
C ILE A 158 21.31 -0.09 -16.77
N GLY A 159 20.17 0.08 -17.43
CA GLY A 159 19.45 -1.02 -18.08
C GLY A 159 18.20 -1.51 -17.33
N LYS A 160 17.60 -0.68 -16.44
CA LYS A 160 16.39 -1.07 -15.69
C LYS A 160 15.20 -1.35 -16.60
N SER A 161 14.88 -0.41 -17.48
CA SER A 161 13.73 -0.52 -18.40
C SER A 161 13.94 -1.63 -19.44
N GLU A 162 15.16 -1.82 -19.92
CA GLU A 162 15.50 -2.94 -20.82
C GLU A 162 15.34 -4.31 -20.13
N ALA A 163 15.75 -4.41 -18.86
CA ALA A 163 15.55 -5.62 -18.07
C ALA A 163 14.06 -5.89 -17.83
N ALA A 164 13.25 -4.85 -17.55
CA ALA A 164 11.81 -4.97 -17.41
C ALA A 164 11.14 -5.44 -18.70
N LEU A 165 11.51 -4.88 -19.86
CA LEU A 165 10.97 -5.28 -21.14
C LEU A 165 11.28 -6.75 -21.45
N GLU A 166 12.50 -7.20 -21.17
CA GLU A 166 12.87 -8.62 -21.34
C GLU A 166 12.07 -9.52 -20.39
N LEU A 167 11.82 -9.10 -19.14
CA LEU A 167 10.96 -9.81 -18.19
C LEU A 167 9.52 -9.89 -18.70
N ILE A 168 8.96 -8.82 -19.25
CA ILE A 168 7.63 -8.81 -19.87
C ILE A 168 7.54 -9.83 -21.00
N LYS A 169 8.53 -9.87 -21.91
CA LYS A 169 8.60 -10.86 -23.00
C LYS A 169 8.67 -12.30 -22.51
N ARG A 170 9.13 -12.51 -21.27
CA ARG A 170 9.18 -13.82 -20.61
C ARG A 170 7.89 -14.17 -19.85
N GLY A 171 6.86 -13.29 -19.90
CA GLY A 171 5.55 -13.52 -19.31
C GLY A 171 5.39 -12.96 -17.91
N HIS A 172 6.29 -12.07 -17.46
CA HIS A 172 6.13 -11.30 -16.24
C HIS A 172 5.33 -10.03 -16.48
N ARG A 173 4.92 -9.35 -15.42
CA ARG A 173 4.01 -8.20 -15.50
C ARG A 173 4.67 -6.92 -15.05
N LEU A 174 4.57 -5.86 -15.86
CA LEU A 174 4.98 -4.52 -15.48
C LEU A 174 3.95 -3.91 -14.52
N VAL A 175 4.43 -3.32 -13.44
CA VAL A 175 3.62 -2.45 -12.58
C VAL A 175 3.89 -1.00 -12.95
N THR A 176 5.16 -0.60 -12.96
CA THR A 176 5.57 0.76 -13.35
C THR A 176 7.02 0.78 -13.81
N ASP A 177 7.34 1.74 -14.69
CA ASP A 177 8.70 2.11 -15.09
C ASP A 177 9.00 3.54 -14.65
N ASP A 178 10.26 3.83 -14.37
CA ASP A 178 10.85 5.11 -13.96
C ASP A 178 10.40 5.63 -12.58
N VAL A 179 9.10 5.66 -12.27
CA VAL A 179 8.56 6.21 -11.02
C VAL A 179 7.68 5.18 -10.32
N VAL A 180 8.06 4.81 -9.10
CA VAL A 180 7.31 3.89 -8.24
C VAL A 180 6.78 4.64 -7.02
N GLU A 181 5.46 4.72 -6.90
CA GLU A 181 4.81 5.16 -5.67
C GLU A 181 4.68 3.99 -4.71
N ILE A 182 5.30 4.10 -3.54
CA ILE A 182 5.31 3.05 -2.52
C ILE A 182 4.51 3.51 -1.32
N ARG A 183 3.52 2.73 -0.92
CA ARG A 183 2.65 2.97 0.25
C ARG A 183 2.84 1.88 1.29
N LYS A 184 2.98 2.30 2.56
CA LYS A 184 2.99 1.39 3.70
C LYS A 184 1.56 1.10 4.15
N VAL A 185 1.00 -0.02 3.72
CA VAL A 185 -0.39 -0.40 4.05
C VAL A 185 -0.52 -1.18 5.36
N SER A 186 0.58 -1.74 5.85
CA SER A 186 0.68 -2.35 7.19
C SER A 186 2.14 -2.32 7.67
N ASP A 187 2.39 -2.78 8.91
CA ASP A 187 3.75 -2.82 9.47
C ASP A 187 4.72 -3.71 8.68
N GLU A 188 4.20 -4.67 7.90
CA GLU A 188 5.00 -5.61 7.13
C GLU A 188 4.78 -5.50 5.61
N THR A 189 3.82 -4.67 5.16
CA THR A 189 3.41 -4.68 3.75
C THR A 189 3.61 -3.32 3.09
N LEU A 190 4.45 -3.33 2.06
CA LEU A 190 4.65 -2.22 1.14
C LEU A 190 3.97 -2.55 -0.19
N VAL A 191 3.18 -1.63 -0.71
CA VAL A 191 2.52 -1.76 -2.02
C VAL A 191 3.08 -0.71 -2.96
N GLY A 192 3.55 -1.15 -4.11
CA GLY A 192 3.99 -0.28 -5.19
C GLY A 192 2.95 -0.12 -6.28
N THR A 193 2.83 1.09 -6.81
CA THR A 193 1.92 1.47 -7.89
C THR A 193 2.59 2.42 -8.87
N ALA A 194 2.04 2.53 -10.07
CA ALA A 194 2.40 3.59 -11.00
C ALA A 194 1.62 4.88 -10.68
N PRO A 195 2.20 6.08 -10.91
CA PRO A 195 1.42 7.29 -11.08
C PRO A 195 0.45 7.14 -12.26
N ASP A 196 -0.76 7.70 -12.14
CA ASP A 196 -1.81 7.53 -13.16
C ASP A 196 -1.36 7.99 -14.57
N ILE A 197 -0.50 9.03 -14.64
CA ILE A 197 0.00 9.60 -15.90
C ILE A 197 0.96 8.64 -16.63
N THR A 198 1.78 7.88 -15.90
CA THR A 198 2.82 7.00 -16.47
C THR A 198 2.42 5.53 -16.49
N LYS A 199 1.21 5.24 -16.06
CA LYS A 199 0.70 3.87 -15.93
C LYS A 199 0.75 3.11 -17.26
N HIS A 200 1.38 1.92 -17.25
CA HIS A 200 1.56 1.00 -18.38
C HIS A 200 2.55 1.48 -19.46
N PHE A 201 3.19 2.64 -19.29
CA PHE A 201 4.22 3.10 -20.20
C PHE A 201 5.62 2.67 -19.74
N ILE A 202 6.51 2.47 -20.70
CA ILE A 202 7.94 2.23 -20.49
C ILE A 202 8.74 3.09 -21.45
N GLU A 203 9.81 3.70 -20.96
CA GLU A 203 10.72 4.50 -21.78
C GLU A 203 11.94 3.66 -22.17
N LEU A 204 12.20 3.58 -23.47
CA LEU A 204 13.38 2.90 -24.02
C LEU A 204 14.23 3.89 -24.81
N ARG A 205 15.48 4.07 -24.39
CA ARG A 205 16.40 4.96 -25.07
C ARG A 205 16.61 4.53 -26.53
N GLY A 206 16.46 5.49 -27.45
CA GLY A 206 16.58 5.26 -28.89
C GLY A 206 15.32 4.74 -29.58
N ILE A 207 14.30 4.33 -28.81
CA ILE A 207 12.98 3.90 -29.33
C ILE A 207 11.91 4.93 -28.93
N GLY A 208 11.97 5.44 -27.66
CA GLY A 208 10.98 6.33 -27.10
C GLY A 208 10.03 5.64 -26.11
N ILE A 209 8.85 6.22 -25.92
CA ILE A 209 7.83 5.72 -25.00
C ILE A 209 6.96 4.69 -25.72
N ILE A 210 6.75 3.53 -25.10
CA ILE A 210 5.86 2.47 -25.57
C ILE A 210 4.79 2.15 -24.55
N ASP A 211 3.58 1.82 -25.01
CA ASP A 211 2.48 1.32 -24.19
C ASP A 211 2.56 -0.21 -24.13
N VAL A 212 2.97 -0.72 -22.97
CA VAL A 212 3.18 -2.14 -22.73
C VAL A 212 1.86 -2.92 -22.83
N LYS A 213 0.77 -2.37 -22.30
CA LYS A 213 -0.55 -3.01 -22.34
C LYS A 213 -1.06 -3.15 -23.76
N THR A 214 -0.86 -2.16 -24.60
CA THR A 214 -1.28 -2.17 -26.02
C THR A 214 -0.41 -3.12 -26.85
N LEU A 215 0.90 -3.19 -26.58
CA LEU A 215 1.83 -4.01 -27.37
C LEU A 215 1.86 -5.49 -26.98
N PHE A 216 1.75 -5.79 -25.68
CA PHE A 216 1.95 -7.14 -25.15
C PHE A 216 0.69 -7.75 -24.51
N GLY A 217 -0.43 -7.01 -24.47
CA GLY A 217 -1.70 -7.50 -23.92
C GLY A 217 -1.91 -7.11 -22.45
N VAL A 218 -3.14 -7.28 -22.00
CA VAL A 218 -3.55 -6.92 -20.62
C VAL A 218 -2.87 -7.77 -19.55
N GLU A 219 -2.48 -8.98 -19.90
CA GLU A 219 -1.75 -9.89 -18.99
C GLU A 219 -0.30 -9.46 -18.70
N SER A 220 0.26 -8.56 -19.52
CA SER A 220 1.63 -8.03 -19.34
C SER A 220 1.75 -6.92 -18.33
N VAL A 221 0.63 -6.44 -17.78
CA VAL A 221 0.60 -5.32 -16.82
C VAL A 221 -0.15 -5.69 -15.55
N LYS A 222 0.15 -4.94 -14.48
CA LYS A 222 -0.54 -5.07 -13.19
C LYS A 222 -0.61 -3.70 -12.52
N ASP A 223 -1.73 -3.38 -11.89
CA ASP A 223 -1.94 -2.05 -11.32
C ASP A 223 -1.20 -1.83 -10.01
N THR A 224 -1.10 -2.87 -9.19
CA THR A 224 -0.48 -2.82 -7.86
C THR A 224 0.26 -4.12 -7.56
N GLN A 225 1.36 -4.03 -6.82
CA GLN A 225 2.10 -5.21 -6.37
C GLN A 225 2.75 -4.96 -5.01
N ASN A 226 2.76 -5.97 -4.14
CA ASN A 226 3.55 -5.94 -2.91
C ASN A 226 5.03 -5.96 -3.28
N ILE A 227 5.85 -5.19 -2.56
CA ILE A 227 7.30 -5.18 -2.74
C ILE A 227 7.91 -6.25 -1.83
N ASN A 228 8.41 -7.33 -2.42
CA ASN A 228 8.99 -8.46 -1.70
C ASN A 228 10.52 -8.46 -1.75
N LEU A 229 11.09 -7.92 -2.84
CA LEU A 229 12.51 -7.94 -3.11
C LEU A 229 12.95 -6.62 -3.75
N VAL A 230 14.09 -6.12 -3.32
CA VAL A 230 14.77 -4.99 -3.97
C VAL A 230 16.02 -5.50 -4.68
N ILE A 231 16.20 -5.10 -5.93
CA ILE A 231 17.43 -5.34 -6.69
C ILE A 231 18.05 -3.99 -7.01
N LYS A 232 19.23 -3.74 -6.47
CA LYS A 232 20.04 -2.56 -6.78
C LYS A 232 21.03 -2.93 -7.87
N LEU A 233 20.85 -2.36 -9.06
CA LEU A 233 21.81 -2.44 -10.14
C LEU A 233 22.89 -1.39 -9.93
N GLU A 234 24.15 -1.77 -10.02
CA GLU A 234 25.28 -0.87 -9.90
C GLU A 234 26.33 -1.18 -10.95
N GLU A 235 27.09 -0.19 -11.35
CA GLU A 235 28.22 -0.43 -12.24
C GLU A 235 29.25 -1.34 -11.56
N TRP A 236 29.92 -2.17 -12.37
CA TRP A 236 30.95 -3.06 -11.84
C TRP A 236 32.13 -2.26 -11.30
N ASP A 237 32.43 -2.47 -10.03
CA ASP A 237 33.61 -1.93 -9.37
C ASP A 237 34.62 -3.04 -9.06
N LYS A 238 35.89 -2.87 -9.44
CA LYS A 238 36.96 -3.85 -9.21
C LYS A 238 37.37 -3.92 -7.76
N ASP A 239 37.23 -2.82 -7.05
CA ASP A 239 37.69 -2.65 -5.67
C ASP A 239 36.61 -3.00 -4.65
N LYS A 240 35.36 -3.29 -5.11
CA LYS A 240 34.24 -3.69 -4.28
C LYS A 240 34.13 -5.21 -4.22
N GLU A 241 34.05 -5.75 -3.00
CA GLU A 241 33.70 -7.14 -2.79
C GLU A 241 32.19 -7.36 -2.93
N TYR A 242 31.80 -8.28 -3.80
CA TYR A 242 30.42 -8.69 -3.98
C TYR A 242 30.16 -10.02 -3.30
N ASP A 243 29.04 -10.12 -2.58
CA ASP A 243 28.63 -11.39 -1.99
C ASP A 243 28.46 -12.47 -3.07
N ARG A 244 29.20 -13.57 -2.91
CA ARG A 244 29.17 -14.71 -3.84
C ARG A 244 28.38 -15.89 -3.29
N LEU A 245 28.18 -15.94 -1.99
CA LEU A 245 27.61 -17.09 -1.33
C LEU A 245 26.13 -16.91 -0.99
N GLY A 246 25.68 -15.68 -0.70
CA GLY A 246 24.29 -15.40 -0.34
C GLY A 246 23.87 -16.10 0.97
N LEU A 247 24.81 -16.26 1.91
CA LEU A 247 24.55 -16.89 3.22
C LEU A 247 23.65 -16.02 4.10
N GLU A 248 23.87 -14.71 4.05
CA GLU A 248 23.13 -13.72 4.79
C GLU A 248 22.34 -12.83 3.83
N ASP A 249 21.11 -12.47 4.21
CA ASP A 249 20.32 -11.55 3.44
C ASP A 249 20.71 -10.11 3.80
N GLN A 250 20.92 -9.29 2.78
CA GLN A 250 21.06 -7.84 2.94
C GLN A 250 19.66 -7.21 2.90
N TYR A 251 19.51 -6.07 3.56
CA TYR A 251 18.24 -5.37 3.65
C TYR A 251 18.39 -3.92 3.25
N THR A 252 17.31 -3.35 2.74
CA THR A 252 17.16 -1.91 2.54
C THR A 252 15.90 -1.45 3.25
N GLU A 253 15.95 -0.24 3.80
CA GLU A 253 14.81 0.33 4.49
C GLU A 253 13.94 1.14 3.54
N LEU A 254 12.63 0.86 3.54
CA LEU A 254 11.60 1.62 2.82
C LEU A 254 10.46 1.91 3.79
N LEU A 255 10.18 3.17 4.09
CA LEU A 255 9.11 3.60 5.01
C LEU A 255 9.16 2.89 6.40
N GLY A 256 10.39 2.62 6.90
CA GLY A 256 10.61 1.91 8.16
C GLY A 256 10.47 0.39 8.08
N ASN A 257 10.22 -0.19 6.90
CA ASN A 257 10.19 -1.62 6.67
C ASN A 257 11.53 -2.09 6.08
N GLN A 258 12.04 -3.22 6.60
CA GLN A 258 13.24 -3.87 6.07
C GLN A 258 12.87 -4.82 4.94
N VAL A 259 13.32 -4.52 3.71
CA VAL A 259 13.07 -5.35 2.52
C VAL A 259 14.38 -6.02 2.10
N VAL A 260 14.33 -7.31 1.79
CA VAL A 260 15.51 -8.05 1.27
C VAL A 260 16.04 -7.35 0.02
N CYS A 261 17.36 -7.15 -0.04
CA CYS A 261 18.01 -6.40 -1.09
C CYS A 261 19.21 -7.16 -1.65
N HIS A 262 19.30 -7.24 -2.97
CA HIS A 262 20.50 -7.75 -3.66
C HIS A 262 21.15 -6.64 -4.48
N CYS A 263 22.46 -6.43 -4.25
CA CYS A 263 23.29 -5.55 -5.08
C CYS A 263 23.90 -6.36 -6.23
N ILE A 264 23.50 -6.04 -7.46
CA ILE A 264 23.91 -6.79 -8.66
C ILE A 264 24.78 -5.91 -9.53
N PRO A 265 26.07 -6.27 -9.69
CA PRO A 265 26.97 -5.53 -10.57
C PRO A 265 26.63 -5.80 -12.04
N VAL A 266 26.46 -4.72 -12.82
CA VAL A 266 26.18 -4.77 -14.24
C VAL A 266 27.49 -4.79 -15.02
N ARG A 267 27.60 -5.72 -15.98
CA ARG A 267 28.68 -5.80 -16.95
C ARG A 267 28.10 -6.04 -18.35
N PRO A 268 28.74 -5.56 -19.41
CA PRO A 268 28.35 -5.91 -20.77
C PRO A 268 28.24 -7.42 -20.95
N GLY A 269 27.18 -7.88 -21.59
CA GLY A 269 26.91 -9.29 -21.85
C GLY A 269 26.18 -10.06 -20.75
N ARG A 270 25.88 -9.46 -19.58
CA ARG A 270 25.03 -10.10 -18.58
C ARG A 270 23.55 -9.91 -18.91
N ASN A 271 22.79 -10.98 -18.89
CA ASN A 271 21.34 -10.89 -19.02
C ASN A 271 20.71 -10.58 -17.65
N LEU A 272 20.32 -9.32 -17.46
CA LEU A 272 19.73 -8.85 -16.20
C LEU A 272 18.40 -9.51 -15.90
N ALA A 273 17.57 -9.77 -16.91
CA ALA A 273 16.27 -10.41 -16.70
C ALA A 273 16.42 -11.82 -16.11
N VAL A 274 17.35 -12.62 -16.62
CA VAL A 274 17.65 -13.95 -16.06
C VAL A 274 18.10 -13.86 -14.60
N ILE A 275 18.91 -12.86 -14.27
CA ILE A 275 19.40 -12.68 -12.91
C ILE A 275 18.25 -12.28 -11.98
N VAL A 276 17.37 -11.37 -12.42
CA VAL A 276 16.17 -10.93 -11.67
C VAL A 276 15.21 -12.10 -11.43
N GLU A 277 14.93 -12.90 -12.47
CA GLU A 277 14.11 -14.11 -12.35
C GLU A 277 14.69 -15.09 -11.33
N THR A 278 15.98 -15.36 -11.43
CA THR A 278 16.67 -16.29 -10.54
C THR A 278 16.67 -15.78 -9.08
N ALA A 279 16.92 -14.49 -8.88
CA ALA A 279 16.87 -13.86 -7.55
C ALA A 279 15.47 -13.98 -6.94
N SER A 280 14.41 -13.75 -7.72
CA SER A 280 13.01 -13.87 -7.28
C SER A 280 12.65 -15.30 -6.87
N ILE A 281 13.04 -16.29 -7.67
CA ILE A 281 12.81 -17.71 -7.38
C ILE A 281 13.58 -18.12 -6.10
N ASN A 282 14.84 -17.71 -5.98
CA ASN A 282 15.68 -18.01 -4.82
C ASN A 282 15.13 -17.36 -3.55
N HIS A 283 14.66 -16.09 -3.66
CA HIS A 283 14.00 -15.40 -2.54
C HIS A 283 12.78 -16.19 -2.07
N ARG A 284 11.89 -16.58 -2.98
CA ARG A 284 10.72 -17.40 -2.65
C ARG A 284 11.09 -18.73 -1.99
N GLN A 285 12.13 -19.43 -2.48
CA GLN A 285 12.59 -20.67 -1.86
C GLN A 285 13.09 -20.45 -0.43
N LYS A 286 13.83 -19.35 -0.18
CA LYS A 286 14.26 -18.97 1.17
C LYS A 286 13.06 -18.71 2.09
N MET A 287 12.03 -18.01 1.60
CA MET A 287 10.79 -17.78 2.38
C MET A 287 10.04 -19.09 2.68
N MET A 288 10.13 -20.09 1.81
CA MET A 288 9.59 -21.45 2.04
C MET A 288 10.48 -22.33 2.93
N GLY A 289 11.58 -21.79 3.45
CA GLY A 289 12.49 -22.46 4.40
C GLY A 289 13.70 -23.17 3.80
N TYR A 290 13.89 -23.13 2.47
CA TYR A 290 15.05 -23.70 1.82
C TYR A 290 16.08 -22.65 1.42
N ASN A 291 17.31 -22.76 1.94
CA ASN A 291 18.44 -21.92 1.59
C ASN A 291 19.59 -22.76 1.03
N ALA A 292 19.80 -22.67 -0.29
CA ALA A 292 20.81 -23.45 -1.00
C ALA A 292 22.24 -23.18 -0.51
N ALA A 293 22.55 -21.93 -0.15
CA ALA A 293 23.88 -21.56 0.37
C ALA A 293 24.14 -22.20 1.75
N LYS A 294 23.17 -22.18 2.66
CA LYS A 294 23.26 -22.85 3.97
C LYS A 294 23.36 -24.36 3.80
N GLU A 295 22.63 -24.94 2.87
CA GLU A 295 22.71 -26.39 2.60
C GLU A 295 24.07 -26.78 2.02
N LEU A 296 24.61 -25.98 1.07
CA LEU A 296 25.98 -26.22 0.56
C LEU A 296 27.02 -26.12 1.71
N TYR A 297 26.95 -25.10 2.54
CA TYR A 297 27.84 -24.92 3.67
C TYR A 297 27.79 -26.10 4.63
N ARG A 298 26.58 -26.59 4.97
CA ARG A 298 26.38 -27.79 5.79
C ARG A 298 27.06 -29.04 5.19
N ARG A 299 26.93 -29.23 3.87
CA ARG A 299 27.58 -30.37 3.16
C ARG A 299 29.11 -30.28 3.20
N VAL A 300 29.66 -29.08 2.98
CA VAL A 300 31.11 -28.87 3.04
C VAL A 300 31.64 -29.16 4.44
N GLN A 301 30.96 -28.70 5.49
CA GLN A 301 31.35 -29.02 6.87
C GLN A 301 31.29 -30.52 7.16
N ALA A 302 30.24 -31.22 6.70
CA ALA A 302 30.13 -32.68 6.89
C ALA A 302 31.28 -33.44 6.23
N VAL A 303 31.72 -33.02 5.04
CA VAL A 303 32.89 -33.63 4.37
C VAL A 303 34.20 -33.38 5.13
N SER A 304 34.39 -32.15 5.65
CA SER A 304 35.57 -31.81 6.44
C SER A 304 35.64 -32.61 7.74
N TYR A 305 34.52 -32.87 8.40
CA TYR A 305 34.44 -33.70 9.60
C TYR A 305 34.77 -35.17 9.29
N THR A 306 34.30 -35.71 8.17
CA THR A 306 34.61 -37.11 7.76
C THR A 306 36.09 -37.32 7.45
N HIS A 307 36.77 -36.32 6.89
CA HIS A 307 38.22 -36.40 6.65
C HIS A 307 39.06 -36.28 7.93
N LEU A 308 38.58 -35.61 8.98
CA LEU A 308 39.26 -35.51 10.28
C LEU A 308 39.05 -36.73 11.18
N THR A 309 38.07 -37.59 10.88
CA THR A 309 37.72 -38.77 11.69
C THR A 309 38.12 -40.11 11.07
N LEU A 310 38.90 -40.13 9.99
CA LEU A 310 39.47 -41.37 9.48
C LEU A 310 40.56 -41.84 10.49
N PRO A 311 40.39 -43.01 11.16
CA PRO A 311 41.42 -43.54 12.04
C PRO A 311 42.61 -43.94 11.17
N THR A 312 43.76 -43.31 11.45
CA THR A 312 45.04 -43.86 11.03
C THR A 312 45.27 -45.16 11.81
N LYS A 313 44.75 -46.27 11.32
CA LYS A 313 45.31 -47.57 11.63
C LYS A 313 46.50 -47.78 10.70
N LEU A 314 47.64 -47.43 11.17
CA LEU A 314 48.92 -48.03 10.76
C LEU A 314 49.23 -49.08 11.79
N GLU A 315 49.07 -50.33 11.49
CA GLU A 315 49.87 -51.45 12.04
C GLU A 315 51.02 -51.75 11.09
#